data_1913cfe4d5b51b05ed29decbb762a2ed
#
_entry.id   1913cfe4d5b51b05ed29decbb762a2ed
#
_cell.length_a   1.000
_cell.length_b   1.000
_cell.length_c   1.000
_cell.angle_alpha   90.00
_cell.angle_beta   90.00
_cell.angle_gamma   90.00
#
_symmetry.space_group_name_H-M   'P 1'
#
loop_
_entity.id
_entity.type
_entity.pdbx_description
1 polymer ?
#
loop_
_entity_poly.entity_id
_entity_poly.type
_entity_poly.pdbx_seq_one_letter_code
_entity_poly.pdbx_strand_id
1 'polypeptide(L)'
;MAEQPRKRKARGGEDPRERMQRGYAKAEQRNQAAREALEPLGEGERPRVVTIGAIVAALIALSIVAGYLAGVEVDGDTPKVPQIVAPAGILGIMAWGMWRARYWAVLGFQLILVFLIFSGVFGLAVQASTVGQFAATLGLLAVAGTFFFFMVKAMARIQMPQRVPRD
;
A
#
# COMPACT_ATOMS: atom_id res chain seq x y z
N MET A 1 -30.91 56.04 39.18
CA MET A 1 -30.21 54.74 39.16
C MET A 1 -30.11 54.30 37.68
N ALA A 2 -29.00 54.61 37.06
CA ALA A 2 -28.82 54.35 35.62
C ALA A 2 -28.04 53.03 35.45
N GLU A 3 -28.70 52.08 34.86
CA GLU A 3 -28.14 50.74 34.56
C GLU A 3 -27.19 50.80 33.37
N GLN A 4 -25.91 50.57 33.63
CA GLN A 4 -24.88 50.53 32.59
C GLN A 4 -25.03 49.25 31.73
N PRO A 5 -25.08 49.36 30.41
CA PRO A 5 -25.14 48.17 29.55
C PRO A 5 -23.79 47.41 29.60
N ARG A 6 -23.84 46.17 30.09
CA ARG A 6 -22.73 45.21 30.07
C ARG A 6 -22.25 45.00 28.62
N LYS A 7 -21.10 45.53 28.28
CA LYS A 7 -20.37 45.22 27.03
C LYS A 7 -20.14 43.71 26.94
N ARG A 8 -20.93 43.01 26.12
CA ARG A 8 -20.62 41.67 25.67
C ARG A 8 -19.26 41.70 24.95
N LYS A 9 -18.19 41.17 25.59
CA LYS A 9 -16.91 40.88 24.92
C LYS A 9 -17.26 40.00 23.72
N ALA A 10 -17.16 40.57 22.53
CA ALA A 10 -17.15 39.80 21.29
C ALA A 10 -16.00 38.78 21.41
N ARG A 11 -16.32 37.50 21.55
CA ARG A 11 -15.35 36.42 21.34
C ARG A 11 -14.89 36.57 19.90
N GLY A 12 -13.70 37.11 19.72
CA GLY A 12 -13.04 37.25 18.43
C GLY A 12 -12.97 35.86 17.80
N GLY A 13 -13.92 35.58 16.93
CA GLY A 13 -13.86 34.40 16.09
C GLY A 13 -12.68 34.58 15.19
N GLU A 14 -11.63 33.75 15.36
CA GLU A 14 -10.54 33.68 14.41
C GLU A 14 -11.09 33.54 12.99
N ASP A 15 -10.56 34.32 12.05
CA ASP A 15 -10.96 34.26 10.66
C ASP A 15 -10.84 32.79 10.16
N PRO A 16 -11.87 32.22 9.52
CA PRO A 16 -11.81 30.89 8.94
C PRO A 16 -10.59 30.66 8.04
N ARG A 17 -10.13 31.70 7.38
CA ARG A 17 -8.91 31.68 6.55
C ARG A 17 -7.64 31.49 7.38
N GLU A 18 -7.53 32.14 8.52
CA GLU A 18 -6.38 31.99 9.43
C GLU A 18 -6.34 30.60 10.08
N ARG A 19 -7.52 30.03 10.43
CA ARG A 19 -7.60 28.66 10.92
C ARG A 19 -7.13 27.66 9.88
N MET A 20 -7.53 27.87 8.63
CA MET A 20 -7.14 27.02 7.52
C MET A 20 -5.63 27.10 7.25
N GLN A 21 -5.07 28.32 7.22
CA GLN A 21 -3.63 28.53 7.06
C GLN A 21 -2.80 27.91 8.18
N ARG A 22 -3.23 28.04 9.44
CA ARG A 22 -2.57 27.36 10.57
C ARG A 22 -2.68 25.83 10.46
N GLY A 23 -3.81 25.31 9.98
CA GLY A 23 -3.99 23.89 9.69
C GLY A 23 -2.99 23.39 8.65
N TYR A 24 -2.86 24.10 7.54
CA TYR A 24 -1.88 23.77 6.49
C TYR A 24 -0.43 23.89 6.99
N ALA A 25 -0.07 24.95 7.71
CA ALA A 25 1.28 25.12 8.26
C ALA A 25 1.64 23.98 9.23
N LYS A 26 0.69 23.56 10.10
CA LYS A 26 0.91 22.43 11.01
C LYS A 26 1.01 21.10 10.29
N ALA A 27 0.23 20.90 9.22
CA ALA A 27 0.32 19.70 8.38
C ALA A 27 1.67 19.65 7.66
N GLU A 28 2.13 20.77 7.11
CA GLU A 28 3.43 20.89 6.45
C GLU A 28 4.60 20.62 7.39
N GLN A 29 4.58 21.18 8.60
CA GLN A 29 5.58 20.89 9.63
C GLN A 29 5.63 19.39 9.99
N ARG A 30 4.46 18.74 10.14
CA ARG A 30 4.40 17.29 10.38
C ARG A 30 4.94 16.48 9.21
N ASN A 31 4.62 16.90 7.98
CA ASN A 31 5.12 16.25 6.77
C ASN A 31 6.64 16.43 6.63
N GLN A 32 7.17 17.62 6.95
CA GLN A 32 8.61 17.86 6.95
C GLN A 32 9.31 17.04 8.03
N ALA A 33 8.81 17.03 9.27
CA ALA A 33 9.36 16.20 10.33
C ALA A 33 9.31 14.69 9.99
N ALA A 34 8.22 14.24 9.36
CA ALA A 34 8.11 12.86 8.90
C ALA A 34 9.12 12.54 7.78
N ARG A 35 9.38 13.47 6.87
CA ARG A 35 10.40 13.33 5.81
C ARG A 35 11.82 13.34 6.39
N GLU A 36 12.09 14.20 7.38
CA GLU A 36 13.40 14.26 8.05
C GLU A 36 13.70 13.01 8.90
N ALA A 37 12.66 12.41 9.47
CA ALA A 37 12.76 11.16 10.22
C ALA A 37 12.98 9.91 9.33
N LEU A 38 12.78 10.03 8.01
CA LEU A 38 13.05 8.95 7.06
C LEU A 38 14.52 9.03 6.64
N GLU A 39 15.30 8.03 7.02
CA GLU A 39 16.67 7.88 6.49
C GLU A 39 16.62 7.63 4.98
N PRO A 40 17.36 8.40 4.15
CA PRO A 40 17.46 8.13 2.72
C PRO A 40 18.11 6.76 2.50
N LEU A 41 17.64 6.05 1.49
CA LEU A 41 18.23 4.77 1.09
C LEU A 41 19.62 5.00 0.49
N GLY A 42 20.61 4.21 0.90
CA GLY A 42 21.93 4.17 0.28
C GLY A 42 21.86 3.68 -1.18
N GLU A 43 22.93 3.91 -1.95
CA GLU A 43 23.03 3.41 -3.32
C GLU A 43 22.85 1.88 -3.36
N GLY A 44 21.84 1.43 -4.10
CA GLY A 44 21.50 -0.01 -4.22
C GLY A 44 20.75 -0.60 -3.02
N GLU A 45 20.48 0.17 -1.97
CA GLU A 45 19.69 -0.29 -0.83
C GLU A 45 18.21 -0.41 -1.18
N ARG A 46 17.62 -1.51 -0.74
CA ARG A 46 16.19 -1.79 -0.94
C ARG A 46 15.48 -1.90 0.40
N PRO A 47 14.28 -1.32 0.54
CA PRO A 47 13.45 -1.56 1.71
C PRO A 47 13.16 -3.06 1.83
N ARG A 48 13.34 -3.63 3.02
CA ARG A 48 13.11 -5.06 3.28
C ARG A 48 11.74 -5.54 2.80
N VAL A 49 10.72 -4.71 2.95
CA VAL A 49 9.34 -5.01 2.52
C VAL A 49 9.26 -5.18 1.00
N VAL A 50 9.96 -4.36 0.23
CA VAL A 50 9.99 -4.47 -1.24
C VAL A 50 10.70 -5.76 -1.66
N THR A 51 11.76 -6.15 -0.97
CA THR A 51 12.46 -7.42 -1.20
C THR A 51 11.55 -8.62 -0.88
N ILE A 52 10.83 -8.58 0.25
CA ILE A 52 9.85 -9.61 0.59
C ILE A 52 8.75 -9.68 -0.48
N GLY A 53 8.23 -8.52 -0.93
CA GLY A 53 7.24 -8.45 -2.01
C GLY A 53 7.73 -9.08 -3.31
N ALA A 54 8.97 -8.82 -3.69
CA ALA A 54 9.58 -9.43 -4.88
C ALA A 54 9.65 -10.96 -4.77
N ILE A 55 10.06 -11.48 -3.60
CA ILE A 55 10.12 -12.91 -3.34
C ILE A 55 8.72 -13.54 -3.38
N VAL A 56 7.76 -12.94 -2.70
CA VAL A 56 6.36 -13.42 -2.68
C VAL A 56 5.77 -13.45 -4.08
N ALA A 57 5.95 -12.37 -4.86
CA ALA A 57 5.46 -12.31 -6.24
C ALA A 57 6.13 -13.38 -7.13
N ALA A 58 7.43 -13.61 -6.97
CA ALA A 58 8.15 -14.65 -7.70
C ALA A 58 7.66 -16.05 -7.32
N LEU A 59 7.46 -16.32 -6.03
CA LEU A 59 6.96 -17.61 -5.56
C LEU A 59 5.54 -17.89 -6.07
N ILE A 60 4.65 -16.89 -6.07
CA ILE A 60 3.31 -17.05 -6.62
C ILE A 60 3.37 -17.29 -8.13
N ALA A 61 4.18 -16.55 -8.87
CA ALA A 61 4.36 -16.76 -10.31
C ALA A 61 4.86 -18.19 -10.61
N LEU A 62 5.86 -18.65 -9.87
CA LEU A 62 6.38 -20.01 -9.98
C LEU A 62 5.33 -21.07 -9.62
N SER A 63 4.54 -20.84 -8.56
CA SER A 63 3.48 -21.76 -8.13
C SER A 63 2.39 -21.92 -9.20
N ILE A 64 2.02 -20.82 -9.88
CA ILE A 64 1.05 -20.85 -10.99
C ILE A 64 1.56 -21.74 -12.13
N VAL A 65 2.82 -21.53 -12.54
CA VAL A 65 3.45 -22.31 -13.62
C VAL A 65 3.63 -23.77 -13.20
N ALA A 66 4.12 -24.03 -12.00
CA ALA A 66 4.31 -25.38 -11.47
C ALA A 66 3.00 -26.14 -11.35
N GLY A 67 1.94 -25.49 -10.86
CA GLY A 67 0.61 -26.10 -10.80
C GLY A 67 0.06 -26.52 -12.17
N TYR A 68 0.24 -25.65 -13.16
CA TYR A 68 -0.14 -25.96 -14.54
C TYR A 68 0.64 -27.16 -15.10
N LEU A 69 1.96 -27.19 -14.90
CA LEU A 69 2.81 -28.30 -15.35
C LEU A 69 2.50 -29.61 -14.62
N ALA A 70 2.04 -29.52 -13.37
CA ALA A 70 1.60 -30.67 -12.58
C ALA A 70 0.17 -31.14 -12.93
N GLY A 71 -0.51 -30.48 -13.87
CA GLY A 71 -1.88 -30.85 -14.28
C GLY A 71 -2.95 -30.48 -13.26
N VAL A 72 -2.72 -29.46 -12.42
CA VAL A 72 -3.72 -28.98 -11.46
C VAL A 72 -4.90 -28.37 -12.21
N GLU A 73 -6.08 -28.92 -11.99
CA GLU A 73 -7.33 -28.41 -12.52
C GLU A 73 -7.87 -27.28 -11.64
N VAL A 74 -8.49 -26.28 -12.27
CA VAL A 74 -9.16 -25.19 -11.61
C VAL A 74 -10.65 -25.26 -11.98
N ASP A 75 -11.52 -25.39 -10.98
CA ASP A 75 -12.97 -25.58 -11.15
C ASP A 75 -13.34 -26.81 -12.02
N GLY A 76 -12.50 -27.87 -12.00
CA GLY A 76 -12.69 -29.08 -12.75
C GLY A 76 -12.26 -29.04 -14.22
N ASP A 77 -11.66 -27.92 -14.64
CA ASP A 77 -11.15 -27.75 -15.99
C ASP A 77 -9.62 -27.51 -16.00
N THR A 78 -8.96 -27.99 -17.07
CA THR A 78 -7.54 -27.65 -17.29
C THR A 78 -7.41 -26.19 -17.76
N PRO A 79 -6.68 -25.33 -17.02
CA PRO A 79 -6.55 -23.92 -17.39
C PRO A 79 -5.92 -23.76 -18.77
N LYS A 80 -6.43 -22.82 -19.57
CA LYS A 80 -5.84 -22.49 -20.87
C LYS A 80 -4.52 -21.72 -20.69
N VAL A 81 -3.57 -21.90 -21.61
CA VAL A 81 -2.25 -21.25 -21.58
C VAL A 81 -2.30 -19.73 -21.26
N PRO A 82 -3.19 -18.92 -21.87
CA PRO A 82 -3.26 -17.49 -21.53
C PRO A 82 -3.66 -17.20 -20.08
N GLN A 83 -4.46 -18.08 -19.45
CA GLN A 83 -4.88 -17.94 -18.04
C GLN A 83 -3.73 -18.19 -17.06
N ILE A 84 -2.66 -18.82 -17.52
CA ILE A 84 -1.44 -19.08 -16.75
C ILE A 84 -0.37 -18.04 -17.07
N VAL A 85 -0.11 -17.81 -18.36
CA VAL A 85 0.99 -16.94 -18.81
C VAL A 85 0.75 -15.47 -18.41
N ALA A 86 -0.49 -14.99 -18.49
CA ALA A 86 -0.78 -13.59 -18.16
C ALA A 86 -0.53 -13.28 -16.66
N PRO A 87 -1.13 -13.97 -15.68
CA PRO A 87 -0.88 -13.66 -14.27
C PRO A 87 0.55 -14.00 -13.84
N ALA A 88 1.12 -15.12 -14.29
CA ALA A 88 2.51 -15.47 -13.96
C ALA A 88 3.49 -14.47 -14.56
N GLY A 89 3.27 -14.02 -15.79
CA GLY A 89 4.09 -13.02 -16.47
C GLY A 89 4.03 -11.66 -15.77
N ILE A 90 2.84 -11.18 -15.43
CA ILE A 90 2.65 -9.91 -14.69
C ILE A 90 3.38 -9.98 -13.35
N LEU A 91 3.17 -11.04 -12.56
CA LEU A 91 3.83 -11.21 -11.27
C LEU A 91 5.35 -11.35 -11.41
N GLY A 92 5.83 -12.05 -12.43
CA GLY A 92 7.25 -12.18 -12.72
C GLY A 92 7.91 -10.84 -13.06
N ILE A 93 7.27 -10.03 -13.91
CA ILE A 93 7.72 -8.68 -14.24
C ILE A 93 7.71 -7.78 -13.00
N MET A 94 6.67 -7.86 -12.16
CA MET A 94 6.60 -7.10 -10.91
C MET A 94 7.70 -7.54 -9.94
N ALA A 95 7.93 -8.84 -9.78
CA ALA A 95 9.00 -9.39 -8.94
C ALA A 95 10.38 -8.88 -9.38
N TRP A 96 10.67 -8.94 -10.68
CA TRP A 96 11.91 -8.44 -11.24
C TRP A 96 12.06 -6.92 -11.07
N GLY A 97 11.02 -6.15 -11.33
CA GLY A 97 11.03 -4.70 -11.14
C GLY A 97 11.22 -4.29 -9.68
N MET A 98 10.54 -4.98 -8.72
CA MET A 98 10.72 -4.78 -7.29
C MET A 98 12.13 -5.19 -6.84
N TRP A 99 12.69 -6.26 -7.42
CA TRP A 99 14.08 -6.67 -7.15
C TRP A 99 15.07 -5.58 -7.55
N ARG A 100 14.77 -4.78 -8.58
CA ARG A 100 15.54 -3.62 -9.00
C ARG A 100 15.12 -2.30 -8.33
N ALA A 101 14.29 -2.36 -7.29
CA ALA A 101 13.72 -1.20 -6.60
C ALA A 101 13.04 -0.18 -7.54
N ARG A 102 12.46 -0.65 -8.64
CA ARG A 102 11.76 0.21 -9.60
C ARG A 102 10.42 0.65 -9.04
N TYR A 103 10.21 1.96 -9.00
CA TYR A 103 8.98 2.58 -8.50
C TYR A 103 7.70 2.02 -9.13
N TRP A 104 7.68 1.88 -10.47
CA TRP A 104 6.52 1.37 -11.19
C TRP A 104 6.12 -0.05 -10.78
N ALA A 105 7.11 -0.90 -10.44
CA ALA A 105 6.83 -2.27 -10.03
C ALA A 105 6.22 -2.32 -8.63
N VAL A 106 6.70 -1.48 -7.70
CA VAL A 106 6.12 -1.35 -6.36
C VAL A 106 4.68 -0.84 -6.44
N LEU A 107 4.44 0.18 -7.29
CA LEU A 107 3.10 0.73 -7.52
C LEU A 107 2.16 -0.32 -8.15
N GLY A 108 2.64 -1.03 -9.18
CA GLY A 108 1.87 -2.09 -9.83
C GLY A 108 1.52 -3.23 -8.87
N PHE A 109 2.46 -3.64 -8.02
CA PHE A 109 2.20 -4.65 -7.01
C PHE A 109 1.21 -4.17 -5.94
N GLN A 110 1.25 -2.90 -5.54
CA GLN A 110 0.25 -2.31 -4.66
C GLN A 110 -1.15 -2.33 -5.27
N LEU A 111 -1.25 -2.08 -6.58
CA LEU A 111 -2.51 -2.19 -7.30
C LEU A 111 -3.07 -3.61 -7.24
N ILE A 112 -2.22 -4.63 -7.44
CA ILE A 112 -2.61 -6.04 -7.29
C ILE A 112 -3.11 -6.32 -5.87
N LEU A 113 -2.42 -5.82 -4.83
CA LEU A 113 -2.86 -5.97 -3.44
C LEU A 113 -4.22 -5.31 -3.19
N VAL A 114 -4.47 -4.14 -3.75
CA VAL A 114 -5.79 -3.47 -3.67
C VAL A 114 -6.86 -4.34 -4.28
N PHE A 115 -6.65 -4.87 -5.49
CA PHE A 115 -7.60 -5.78 -6.12
C PHE A 115 -7.83 -7.05 -5.29
N LEU A 116 -6.79 -7.62 -4.71
CA LEU A 116 -6.90 -8.79 -3.85
C LEU A 116 -7.72 -8.48 -2.59
N ILE A 117 -7.49 -7.32 -1.95
CA ILE A 117 -8.28 -6.87 -0.79
C ILE A 117 -9.75 -6.68 -1.19
N PHE A 118 -10.03 -5.98 -2.29
CA PHE A 118 -11.41 -5.81 -2.79
C PHE A 118 -12.09 -7.13 -3.08
N SER A 119 -11.41 -8.03 -3.80
CA SER A 119 -11.93 -9.37 -4.11
C SER A 119 -12.18 -10.19 -2.86
N GLY A 120 -11.30 -10.11 -1.88
CA GLY A 120 -11.47 -10.79 -0.59
C GLY A 120 -12.65 -10.24 0.21
N VAL A 121 -12.83 -8.91 0.29
CA VAL A 121 -13.99 -8.29 0.95
C VAL A 121 -15.28 -8.68 0.24
N PHE A 122 -15.30 -8.63 -1.10
CA PHE A 122 -16.47 -9.04 -1.88
C PHE A 122 -16.76 -10.53 -1.72
N GLY A 123 -15.73 -11.37 -1.71
CA GLY A 123 -15.86 -12.81 -1.47
C GLY A 123 -16.45 -13.11 -0.08
N LEU A 124 -16.06 -12.38 0.96
CA LEU A 124 -16.67 -12.49 2.29
C LEU A 124 -18.16 -12.15 2.27
N ALA A 125 -18.56 -11.15 1.51
CA ALA A 125 -19.94 -10.69 1.46
C ALA A 125 -20.86 -11.67 0.68
N VAL A 126 -20.32 -12.35 -0.34
CA VAL A 126 -21.14 -13.15 -1.28
C VAL A 126 -20.95 -14.65 -1.12
N GLN A 127 -19.74 -15.13 -0.77
CA GLN A 127 -19.38 -16.56 -0.87
C GLN A 127 -19.01 -17.22 0.46
N ALA A 128 -18.90 -16.48 1.57
CA ALA A 128 -18.52 -17.06 2.84
C ALA A 128 -19.65 -17.95 3.40
N SER A 129 -19.62 -19.23 3.06
CA SER A 129 -20.61 -20.22 3.50
C SER A 129 -20.19 -20.97 4.78
N THR A 130 -18.90 -20.95 5.14
CA THR A 130 -18.38 -21.64 6.31
C THR A 130 -17.52 -20.72 7.19
N VAL A 131 -17.52 -21.00 8.51
CA VAL A 131 -16.69 -20.27 9.48
C VAL A 131 -15.21 -20.35 9.12
N GLY A 132 -14.76 -21.50 8.61
CA GLY A 132 -13.36 -21.69 8.19
C GLY A 132 -12.97 -20.80 7.02
N GLN A 133 -13.80 -20.71 6.00
CA GLN A 133 -13.58 -19.81 4.85
C GLN A 133 -13.59 -18.36 5.28
N PHE A 134 -14.53 -17.97 6.14
CA PHE A 134 -14.58 -16.62 6.68
C PHE A 134 -13.29 -16.26 7.43
N ALA A 135 -12.84 -17.10 8.35
CA ALA A 135 -11.62 -16.88 9.12
C ALA A 135 -10.36 -16.85 8.23
N ALA A 136 -10.25 -17.75 7.24
CA ALA A 136 -9.14 -17.78 6.30
C ALA A 136 -9.06 -16.50 5.45
N THR A 137 -10.20 -16.06 4.91
CA THR A 137 -10.26 -14.83 4.10
C THR A 137 -9.96 -13.59 4.96
N LEU A 138 -10.47 -13.53 6.18
CA LEU A 138 -10.16 -12.43 7.11
C LEU A 138 -8.66 -12.39 7.45
N GLY A 139 -8.04 -13.55 7.68
CA GLY A 139 -6.60 -13.68 7.88
C GLY A 139 -5.81 -13.19 6.67
N LEU A 140 -6.21 -13.58 5.46
CA LEU A 140 -5.60 -13.11 4.22
C LEU A 140 -5.71 -11.59 4.05
N LEU A 141 -6.89 -11.02 4.34
CA LEU A 141 -7.11 -9.58 4.29
C LEU A 141 -6.24 -8.82 5.30
N ALA A 142 -6.09 -9.35 6.51
CA ALA A 142 -5.23 -8.76 7.52
C ALA A 142 -3.75 -8.75 7.08
N VAL A 143 -3.27 -9.86 6.53
CA VAL A 143 -1.91 -9.97 5.98
C VAL A 143 -1.71 -9.03 4.79
N ALA A 144 -2.63 -9.04 3.81
CA ALA A 144 -2.55 -8.20 2.63
C ALA A 144 -2.61 -6.71 2.98
N GLY A 145 -3.51 -6.30 3.89
CA GLY A 145 -3.63 -4.92 4.36
C GLY A 145 -2.39 -4.43 5.12
N THR A 146 -1.84 -5.27 6.00
CA THR A 146 -0.59 -4.98 6.71
C THR A 146 0.57 -4.83 5.72
N PHE A 147 0.66 -5.73 4.76
CA PHE A 147 1.70 -5.69 3.75
C PHE A 147 1.56 -4.45 2.85
N PHE A 148 0.34 -4.12 2.43
CA PHE A 148 0.03 -2.90 1.69
C PHE A 148 0.49 -1.65 2.44
N PHE A 149 0.17 -1.54 3.74
CA PHE A 149 0.59 -0.41 4.58
C PHE A 149 2.11 -0.23 4.61
N PHE A 150 2.86 -1.32 4.83
CA PHE A 150 4.31 -1.26 4.84
C PHE A 150 4.90 -0.93 3.47
N MET A 151 4.28 -1.40 2.39
CA MET A 151 4.68 -1.05 1.01
C MET A 151 4.50 0.43 0.71
N VAL A 152 3.39 1.05 1.14
CA VAL A 152 3.16 2.50 1.01
C VAL A 152 4.27 3.27 1.75
N LYS A 153 4.61 2.86 2.97
CA LYS A 153 5.70 3.47 3.74
C LYS A 153 7.06 3.31 3.06
N ALA A 154 7.33 2.15 2.48
CA ALA A 154 8.57 1.88 1.76
C ALA A 154 8.68 2.74 0.48
N MET A 155 7.57 2.97 -0.22
CA MET A 155 7.51 3.79 -1.42
C MET A 155 7.95 5.23 -1.16
N ALA A 156 7.55 5.81 -0.02
CA ALA A 156 7.96 7.16 0.37
C ALA A 156 9.50 7.28 0.46
N ARG A 157 10.20 6.22 0.88
CA ARG A 157 11.68 6.18 0.95
C ARG A 157 12.33 6.05 -0.42
N ILE A 158 11.72 5.32 -1.35
CA ILE A 158 12.23 5.14 -2.72
C ILE A 158 12.14 6.45 -3.53
N GLN A 159 11.15 7.29 -3.24
CA GLN A 159 10.93 8.56 -3.93
C GLN A 159 11.78 9.72 -3.38
N MET A 160 12.47 9.54 -2.25
CA MET A 160 13.33 10.59 -1.72
C MET A 160 14.56 10.78 -2.62
N PRO A 161 14.82 12.01 -3.12
CA PRO A 161 16.08 12.28 -3.78
C PRO A 161 17.22 12.02 -2.79
N GLN A 162 18.26 11.34 -3.26
CA GLN A 162 19.49 11.17 -2.50
C GLN A 162 19.98 12.56 -2.07
N ARG A 163 20.16 12.78 -0.78
CA ARG A 163 20.81 14.01 -0.30
C ARG A 163 22.26 13.93 -0.77
N VAL A 164 22.56 14.64 -1.85
CA VAL A 164 23.95 14.95 -2.18
C VAL A 164 24.48 15.78 -1.01
N PRO A 165 25.55 15.37 -0.32
CA PRO A 165 26.21 16.22 0.66
C PRO A 165 26.55 17.53 -0.04
N ARG A 166 26.08 18.66 0.51
CA ARG A 166 26.57 19.98 0.10
C ARG A 166 27.86 20.15 0.87
N ASP A 167 28.97 20.00 0.15
CA ASP A 167 30.30 20.41 0.58
C ASP A 167 30.32 21.93 0.78
#